data_916f5e650f435ab091b7bd28219275f0
#
_entry.id   916f5e650f435ab091b7bd28219275f0
#
_cell.length_a   1.000
_cell.length_b   1.000
_cell.length_c   1.000
_cell.angle_alpha   90.00
_cell.angle_beta   90.00
_cell.angle_gamma   90.00
#
_symmetry.space_group_name_H-M   'P 1'
#
loop_
_entity.id
_entity.type
_entity.pdbx_description
1 polymer ?
#
loop_
_entity_poly.entity_id
_entity_poly.type
_entity_poly.pdbx_seq_one_letter_code
_entity_poly.pdbx_strand_id
1 'polypeptide(L)'
;MEYSILLELFKKRRSNYGYKPDPVPDEMVRKIIDAARWAPSGANSQPWEFVVVKDKNKREQFVEFFKEQAEISFRVEQTREPERRFPIYRKPPKGTPGFALAPVYIIVCGDPRTREAYPLKAKQDRGDSNYYSSLASALLYMHLAATALGLGSQWVTSSAEDLMQGRLKNLLDIPYELEIYDTMVIGYSIAGAKPRNVRSEDEIVHYNAFDKSRFKTDEQVMAFIDNLWKK
;
A
#
# COMPACT_ATOMS: atom_id res chain seq x y z
N MET A 1 -23.00 -4.85 -13.87
CA MET A 1 -22.63 -3.63 -13.11
C MET A 1 -22.40 -2.54 -14.14
N GLU A 2 -23.00 -1.36 -13.97
CA GLU A 2 -22.76 -0.24 -14.88
C GLU A 2 -21.37 0.38 -14.62
N TYR A 3 -20.71 0.81 -15.71
CA TYR A 3 -19.36 1.41 -15.64
C TYR A 3 -19.31 2.64 -14.71
N SER A 4 -20.35 3.45 -14.71
CA SER A 4 -20.49 4.62 -13.83
C SER A 4 -20.35 4.26 -12.34
N ILE A 5 -20.97 3.17 -11.89
CA ILE A 5 -20.92 2.68 -10.51
C ILE A 5 -19.49 2.22 -10.16
N LEU A 6 -18.83 1.51 -11.10
CA LEU A 6 -17.45 1.07 -10.90
C LEU A 6 -16.50 2.26 -10.83
N LEU A 7 -16.65 3.25 -11.70
CA LEU A 7 -15.84 4.47 -11.71
C LEU A 7 -15.99 5.27 -10.41
N GLU A 8 -17.21 5.38 -9.90
CA GLU A 8 -17.47 6.04 -8.61
C GLU A 8 -16.82 5.29 -7.43
N LEU A 9 -16.78 3.96 -7.45
CA LEU A 9 -16.05 3.19 -6.46
C LEU A 9 -14.54 3.52 -6.49
N PHE A 10 -13.93 3.58 -7.67
CA PHE A 10 -12.52 3.97 -7.82
C PHE A 10 -12.26 5.39 -7.32
N LYS A 11 -13.16 6.33 -7.62
CA LYS A 11 -13.08 7.71 -7.14
C LYS A 11 -13.26 7.83 -5.62
N LYS A 12 -14.11 7.00 -5.02
CA LYS A 12 -14.35 6.99 -3.56
C LYS A 12 -13.18 6.43 -2.75
N ARG A 13 -12.43 5.46 -3.31
CA ARG A 13 -11.30 4.87 -2.60
C ARG A 13 -10.24 5.94 -2.25
N ARG A 14 -9.92 6.07 -0.99
CA ARG A 14 -8.90 6.99 -0.45
C ARG A 14 -8.10 6.33 0.66
N SER A 15 -6.87 6.78 0.86
CA SER A 15 -6.13 6.47 2.08
C SER A 15 -6.72 7.25 3.25
N ASN A 16 -7.06 6.54 4.31
CA ASN A 16 -7.60 7.09 5.54
C ASN A 16 -6.51 7.11 6.61
N TYR A 17 -6.37 8.22 7.33
CA TYR A 17 -5.33 8.43 8.33
C TYR A 17 -5.89 8.57 9.74
N GLY A 18 -7.15 8.26 9.95
CA GLY A 18 -7.78 8.27 11.26
C GLY A 18 -8.98 7.32 11.30
N TYR A 19 -9.07 6.54 12.36
CA TYR A 19 -10.05 5.48 12.50
C TYR A 19 -10.76 5.54 13.84
N LYS A 20 -12.05 5.13 13.84
CA LYS A 20 -12.78 4.84 15.05
C LYS A 20 -12.31 3.49 15.59
N PRO A 21 -12.35 3.27 16.93
CA PRO A 21 -11.99 2.00 17.52
C PRO A 21 -13.06 0.91 17.35
N ASP A 22 -14.17 1.24 16.70
CA ASP A 22 -15.30 0.33 16.51
C ASP A 22 -14.87 -0.95 15.79
N PRO A 23 -15.29 -2.14 16.26
CA PRO A 23 -14.89 -3.41 15.68
C PRO A 23 -15.45 -3.57 14.26
N VAL A 24 -14.62 -4.10 13.36
CA VAL A 24 -15.06 -4.52 12.01
C VAL A 24 -15.55 -5.96 12.09
N PRO A 25 -16.78 -6.28 11.65
CA PRO A 25 -17.31 -7.63 11.62
C PRO A 25 -16.42 -8.60 10.82
N ASP A 26 -16.28 -9.84 11.28
CA ASP A 26 -15.50 -10.89 10.63
C ASP A 26 -15.96 -11.16 9.20
N GLU A 27 -17.25 -11.07 8.95
CA GLU A 27 -17.82 -11.22 7.63
C GLU A 27 -17.29 -10.19 6.64
N MET A 28 -17.14 -8.92 7.05
CA MET A 28 -16.57 -7.87 6.20
C MET A 28 -15.10 -8.15 5.89
N VAL A 29 -14.34 -8.60 6.89
CA VAL A 29 -12.93 -8.97 6.69
C VAL A 29 -12.83 -10.14 5.70
N ARG A 30 -13.67 -11.18 5.85
CA ARG A 30 -13.71 -12.29 4.90
C ARG A 30 -14.05 -11.84 3.47
N LYS A 31 -15.02 -10.95 3.28
CA LYS A 31 -15.37 -10.38 1.97
C LYS A 31 -14.20 -9.62 1.32
N ILE A 32 -13.42 -8.90 2.13
CA ILE A 32 -12.23 -8.18 1.65
C ILE A 32 -11.16 -9.18 1.16
N ILE A 33 -10.90 -10.23 1.94
CA ILE A 33 -9.93 -11.28 1.55
C ILE A 33 -10.44 -12.06 0.35
N ASP A 34 -11.74 -12.38 0.30
CA ASP A 34 -12.32 -13.07 -0.85
C ASP A 34 -12.13 -12.26 -2.14
N ALA A 35 -12.33 -10.94 -2.10
CA ALA A 35 -12.05 -10.09 -3.26
C ALA A 35 -10.57 -10.18 -3.70
N ALA A 36 -9.62 -10.22 -2.77
CA ALA A 36 -8.19 -10.34 -3.08
C ALA A 36 -7.85 -11.62 -3.84
N ARG A 37 -8.53 -12.73 -3.54
CA ARG A 37 -8.32 -14.02 -4.21
C ARG A 37 -8.62 -14.00 -5.71
N TRP A 38 -9.42 -13.05 -6.18
CA TRP A 38 -9.77 -12.86 -7.58
C TRP A 38 -8.83 -11.89 -8.32
N ALA A 39 -7.79 -11.42 -7.65
CA ALA A 39 -6.82 -10.54 -8.29
C ALA A 39 -6.03 -11.29 -9.38
N PRO A 40 -5.67 -10.62 -10.48
CA PRO A 40 -4.80 -11.22 -11.47
C PRO A 40 -3.39 -11.41 -10.91
N SER A 41 -2.77 -12.54 -11.30
CA SER A 41 -1.36 -12.79 -10.97
C SER A 41 -0.63 -13.37 -12.19
N GLY A 42 0.66 -13.05 -12.33
CA GLY A 42 1.50 -13.58 -13.40
C GLY A 42 1.46 -15.11 -13.36
N ALA A 43 1.21 -15.75 -14.52
CA ALA A 43 1.08 -17.21 -14.66
C ALA A 43 0.08 -17.84 -13.67
N ASN A 44 -0.88 -17.09 -13.17
CA ASN A 44 -1.81 -17.50 -12.11
C ASN A 44 -1.10 -18.06 -10.86
N SER A 45 0.06 -17.51 -10.54
CA SER A 45 0.93 -18.00 -9.45
C SER A 45 0.37 -17.74 -8.04
N GLN A 46 -0.58 -16.82 -7.90
CA GLN A 46 -1.29 -16.51 -6.65
C GLN A 46 -0.37 -16.47 -5.42
N PRO A 47 0.67 -15.59 -5.42
CA PRO A 47 1.77 -15.64 -4.46
C PRO A 47 1.39 -15.22 -3.03
N TRP A 48 0.18 -14.75 -2.83
CA TRP A 48 -0.26 -14.07 -1.61
C TRP A 48 -0.67 -15.01 -0.48
N GLU A 49 -0.29 -14.62 0.74
CA GLU A 49 -0.80 -15.11 2.01
C GLU A 49 -1.26 -13.92 2.84
N PHE A 50 -2.30 -14.09 3.64
CA PHE A 50 -2.89 -13.00 4.41
C PHE A 50 -2.91 -13.34 5.90
N VAL A 51 -2.24 -12.52 6.72
CA VAL A 51 -2.31 -12.63 8.18
C VAL A 51 -3.20 -11.52 8.73
N VAL A 52 -4.35 -11.90 9.28
CA VAL A 52 -5.32 -10.96 9.87
C VAL A 52 -5.03 -10.76 11.35
N VAL A 53 -4.74 -9.53 11.74
CA VAL A 53 -4.39 -9.14 13.11
C VAL A 53 -5.52 -8.30 13.69
N LYS A 54 -6.29 -8.87 14.61
CA LYS A 54 -7.34 -8.20 15.41
C LYS A 54 -6.93 -8.05 16.87
N ASP A 55 -6.01 -8.87 17.35
CA ASP A 55 -5.50 -8.79 18.70
C ASP A 55 -4.94 -7.40 19.00
N LYS A 56 -5.44 -6.79 20.07
CA LYS A 56 -5.08 -5.42 20.45
C LYS A 56 -3.59 -5.30 20.79
N ASN A 57 -3.04 -6.25 21.55
CA ASN A 57 -1.65 -6.19 21.99
C ASN A 57 -0.69 -6.32 20.79
N LYS A 58 -1.00 -7.22 19.84
CA LYS A 58 -0.23 -7.35 18.60
C LYS A 58 -0.28 -6.09 17.74
N ARG A 59 -1.43 -5.44 17.64
CA ARG A 59 -1.57 -4.16 16.91
C ARG A 59 -0.83 -3.02 17.59
N GLU A 60 -0.84 -2.95 18.91
CA GLU A 60 -0.06 -1.97 19.70
C GLU A 60 1.44 -2.17 19.48
N GLN A 61 1.93 -3.42 19.50
CA GLN A 61 3.33 -3.72 19.20
C GLN A 61 3.70 -3.34 17.76
N PHE A 62 2.82 -3.59 16.77
CA PHE A 62 3.02 -3.12 15.41
C PHE A 62 3.21 -1.60 15.36
N VAL A 63 2.39 -0.84 16.11
CA VAL A 63 2.48 0.63 16.18
C VAL A 63 3.81 1.07 16.78
N GLU A 64 4.31 0.41 17.81
CA GLU A 64 5.62 0.74 18.38
C GLU A 64 6.76 0.45 17.39
N PHE A 65 6.72 -0.69 16.69
CA PHE A 65 7.69 -0.99 15.63
C PHE A 65 7.66 0.06 14.51
N PHE A 66 6.45 0.50 14.12
CA PHE A 66 6.29 1.55 13.12
C PHE A 66 6.90 2.88 13.58
N LYS A 67 6.74 3.26 14.85
CA LYS A 67 7.34 4.49 15.40
C LYS A 67 8.86 4.45 15.35
N GLU A 68 9.45 3.33 15.75
CA GLU A 68 10.90 3.15 15.68
C GLU A 68 11.40 3.19 14.23
N GLN A 69 10.70 2.54 13.32
CA GLN A 69 11.02 2.58 11.90
C GLN A 69 10.92 4.01 11.32
N ALA A 70 9.89 4.76 11.71
CA ALA A 70 9.72 6.16 11.30
C ALA A 70 10.88 7.04 11.79
N GLU A 71 11.41 6.79 12.99
CA GLU A 71 12.58 7.50 13.52
C GLU A 71 13.86 7.17 12.72
N ILE A 72 14.04 5.89 12.34
CA ILE A 72 15.16 5.48 11.48
C ILE A 72 15.04 6.16 10.11
N SER A 73 13.86 6.09 9.49
CA SER A 73 13.61 6.71 8.20
C SER A 73 13.84 8.22 8.24
N PHE A 74 13.45 8.89 9.35
CA PHE A 74 13.74 10.30 9.56
C PHE A 74 15.26 10.57 9.57
N ARG A 75 16.04 9.78 10.34
CA ARG A 75 17.50 9.96 10.42
C ARG A 75 18.17 9.74 9.06
N VAL A 76 17.75 8.70 8.33
CA VAL A 76 18.27 8.44 6.99
C VAL A 76 17.92 9.59 6.04
N GLU A 77 16.69 10.12 6.10
CA GLU A 77 16.28 11.23 5.24
C GLU A 77 17.05 12.54 5.54
N GLN A 78 17.59 12.70 6.76
CA GLN A 78 18.43 13.86 7.09
C GLN A 78 19.76 13.87 6.32
N THR A 79 20.20 12.77 5.73
CA THR A 79 21.41 12.72 4.87
C THR A 79 21.18 13.35 3.50
N ARG A 80 19.93 13.59 3.10
CA ARG A 80 19.58 14.31 1.86
C ARG A 80 19.62 15.82 2.05
N GLU A 81 19.83 16.53 0.94
CA GLU A 81 19.69 17.98 0.91
C GLU A 81 18.32 18.41 1.45
N PRO A 82 18.22 19.46 2.29
CA PRO A 82 16.99 19.86 2.97
C PRO A 82 15.77 19.99 2.04
N GLU A 83 15.98 20.56 0.84
CA GLU A 83 14.94 20.81 -0.16
C GLU A 83 14.43 19.52 -0.78
N ARG A 84 15.25 18.46 -0.76
CA ARG A 84 14.95 17.14 -1.33
C ARG A 84 14.41 16.16 -0.32
N ARG A 85 14.33 16.55 0.96
CA ARG A 85 13.76 15.69 2.02
C ARG A 85 12.28 15.47 1.80
N PHE A 86 11.87 14.22 1.93
CA PHE A 86 10.45 13.87 1.86
C PHE A 86 9.66 14.66 2.93
N PRO A 87 8.52 15.27 2.59
CA PRO A 87 7.86 16.27 3.46
C PRO A 87 7.58 15.81 4.90
N ILE A 88 7.19 14.54 5.08
CA ILE A 88 6.89 14.00 6.41
C ILE A 88 8.14 13.90 7.30
N TYR A 89 9.33 13.80 6.70
CA TYR A 89 10.60 13.68 7.40
C TYR A 89 11.41 15.01 7.47
N ARG A 90 10.81 16.13 7.12
CA ARG A 90 11.42 17.46 7.36
C ARG A 90 11.45 17.83 8.84
N LYS A 91 10.62 17.15 9.65
CA LYS A 91 10.58 17.27 11.11
C LYS A 91 10.60 15.86 11.71
N PRO A 92 11.13 15.71 12.94
CA PRO A 92 11.06 14.43 13.64
C PRO A 92 9.62 13.90 13.71
N PRO A 93 9.40 12.60 13.55
CA PRO A 93 8.07 12.00 13.71
C PRO A 93 7.58 12.23 15.14
N LYS A 94 6.33 12.61 15.30
CA LYS A 94 5.72 12.88 16.61
C LYS A 94 4.38 12.19 16.73
N GLY A 95 4.11 11.71 17.94
CA GLY A 95 2.80 11.17 18.31
C GLY A 95 2.54 9.76 17.77
N THR A 96 1.27 9.42 17.77
CA THR A 96 0.77 8.12 17.34
C THR A 96 0.34 8.19 15.89
N PRO A 97 0.70 7.20 15.04
CA PRO A 97 0.26 7.18 13.65
C PRO A 97 -1.26 7.12 13.57
N GLY A 98 -1.83 7.81 12.58
CA GLY A 98 -3.28 7.95 12.45
C GLY A 98 -4.03 6.62 12.30
N PHE A 99 -3.36 5.54 11.89
CA PHE A 99 -3.95 4.21 11.78
C PHE A 99 -3.97 3.41 13.09
N ALA A 100 -3.34 3.88 14.16
CA ALA A 100 -3.16 3.11 15.40
C ALA A 100 -4.49 2.64 16.02
N LEU A 101 -5.58 3.38 15.83
CA LEU A 101 -6.90 3.00 16.31
C LEU A 101 -7.67 2.07 15.36
N ALA A 102 -7.14 1.79 14.18
CA ALA A 102 -7.81 0.86 13.27
C ALA A 102 -7.92 -0.54 13.90
N PRO A 103 -9.13 -1.16 13.88
CA PRO A 103 -9.39 -2.40 14.60
C PRO A 103 -8.81 -3.65 13.93
N VAL A 104 -8.43 -3.56 12.64
CA VAL A 104 -7.93 -4.72 11.87
C VAL A 104 -6.75 -4.31 11.02
N TYR A 105 -5.66 -5.10 11.09
CA TYR A 105 -4.52 -5.03 10.19
C TYR A 105 -4.47 -6.34 9.40
N ILE A 106 -4.22 -6.26 8.11
CA ILE A 106 -4.03 -7.41 7.23
C ILE A 106 -2.62 -7.30 6.65
N ILE A 107 -1.75 -8.18 7.08
CA ILE A 107 -0.39 -8.28 6.55
C ILE A 107 -0.48 -9.10 5.28
N VAL A 108 -0.04 -8.52 4.16
CA VAL A 108 0.06 -9.21 2.87
C VAL A 108 1.45 -9.76 2.75
N CYS A 109 1.56 -11.06 2.76
CA CYS A 109 2.81 -11.78 2.52
C CYS A 109 2.82 -12.36 1.12
N GLY A 110 4.00 -12.54 0.57
CA GLY A 110 4.20 -13.26 -0.67
C GLY A 110 5.10 -14.46 -0.45
N ASP A 111 4.80 -15.56 -1.17
CA ASP A 111 5.69 -16.72 -1.24
C ASP A 111 6.60 -16.57 -2.47
N PRO A 112 7.90 -16.25 -2.27
CA PRO A 112 8.83 -16.05 -3.38
C PRO A 112 9.09 -17.32 -4.21
N ARG A 113 8.80 -18.50 -3.67
CA ARG A 113 8.93 -19.77 -4.39
C ARG A 113 7.97 -19.87 -5.57
N THR A 114 6.85 -19.16 -5.52
CA THR A 114 5.87 -19.08 -6.61
C THR A 114 6.43 -18.44 -7.88
N ARG A 115 7.60 -17.76 -7.79
CA ARG A 115 8.34 -17.23 -8.94
C ARG A 115 8.74 -18.33 -9.94
N GLU A 116 8.81 -19.58 -9.50
CA GLU A 116 9.08 -20.71 -10.37
C GLU A 116 7.97 -20.98 -11.41
N ALA A 117 6.76 -20.47 -11.20
CA ALA A 117 5.69 -20.51 -12.20
C ALA A 117 5.98 -19.63 -13.44
N TYR A 118 6.94 -18.68 -13.35
CA TYR A 118 7.21 -17.77 -14.46
C TYR A 118 8.20 -18.38 -15.47
N PRO A 119 8.00 -18.14 -16.79
CA PRO A 119 8.96 -18.54 -17.79
C PRO A 119 10.35 -17.98 -17.50
N LEU A 120 11.41 -18.78 -17.75
CA LEU A 120 12.79 -18.38 -17.46
C LEU A 120 13.17 -17.01 -18.07
N LYS A 121 12.77 -16.78 -19.32
CA LYS A 121 13.02 -15.50 -20.01
C LYS A 121 12.37 -14.32 -19.29
N ALA A 122 11.14 -14.50 -18.81
CA ALA A 122 10.44 -13.46 -18.05
C ALA A 122 11.14 -13.18 -16.72
N LYS A 123 11.66 -14.22 -16.03
CA LYS A 123 12.45 -14.04 -14.80
C LYS A 123 13.73 -13.24 -15.06
N GLN A 124 14.43 -13.55 -16.14
CA GLN A 124 15.66 -12.85 -16.51
C GLN A 124 15.45 -11.38 -16.88
N ASP A 125 14.40 -11.08 -17.68
CA ASP A 125 14.20 -9.73 -18.21
C ASP A 125 13.43 -8.81 -17.24
N ARG A 126 12.58 -9.38 -16.41
CA ARG A 126 11.66 -8.61 -15.57
C ARG A 126 11.93 -8.75 -14.06
N GLY A 127 12.83 -9.66 -13.68
CA GLY A 127 13.11 -9.95 -12.28
C GLY A 127 11.82 -10.22 -11.50
N ASP A 128 11.65 -9.57 -10.38
CA ASP A 128 10.51 -9.76 -9.48
C ASP A 128 9.25 -8.95 -9.83
N SER A 129 9.26 -8.21 -10.97
CA SER A 129 8.14 -7.32 -11.29
C SER A 129 6.79 -8.03 -11.42
N ASN A 130 6.75 -9.27 -11.93
CA ASN A 130 5.53 -10.07 -12.02
C ASN A 130 5.00 -10.48 -10.62
N TYR A 131 5.90 -10.83 -9.73
CA TYR A 131 5.60 -11.21 -8.36
C TYR A 131 5.02 -10.03 -7.57
N TYR A 132 5.72 -8.91 -7.54
CA TYR A 132 5.24 -7.72 -6.82
C TYR A 132 3.98 -7.11 -7.42
N SER A 133 3.82 -7.13 -8.76
CA SER A 133 2.57 -6.66 -9.38
C SER A 133 1.38 -7.55 -9.02
N SER A 134 1.60 -8.85 -8.83
CA SER A 134 0.54 -9.76 -8.36
C SER A 134 0.09 -9.43 -6.93
N LEU A 135 1.04 -9.22 -6.00
CA LEU A 135 0.75 -8.82 -4.63
C LEU A 135 0.07 -7.45 -4.57
N ALA A 136 0.54 -6.48 -5.37
CA ALA A 136 -0.08 -5.16 -5.51
C ALA A 136 -1.53 -5.25 -6.01
N SER A 137 -1.81 -6.13 -6.96
CA SER A 137 -3.16 -6.36 -7.49
C SER A 137 -4.11 -6.88 -6.41
N ALA A 138 -3.67 -7.87 -5.63
CA ALA A 138 -4.47 -8.39 -4.51
C ALA A 138 -4.77 -7.32 -3.48
N LEU A 139 -3.76 -6.54 -3.09
CA LEU A 139 -3.92 -5.45 -2.12
C LEU A 139 -4.85 -4.35 -2.64
N LEU A 140 -4.77 -4.01 -3.95
CA LEU A 140 -5.69 -3.06 -4.57
C LEU A 140 -7.15 -3.56 -4.51
N TYR A 141 -7.40 -4.85 -4.81
CA TYR A 141 -8.73 -5.44 -4.73
C TYR A 141 -9.28 -5.36 -3.30
N MET A 142 -8.44 -5.61 -2.29
CA MET A 142 -8.82 -5.44 -0.89
C MET A 142 -9.25 -4.00 -0.57
N HIS A 143 -8.52 -2.99 -1.07
CA HIS A 143 -8.85 -1.58 -0.88
C HIS A 143 -10.19 -1.21 -1.53
N LEU A 144 -10.47 -1.73 -2.72
CA LEU A 144 -11.74 -1.52 -3.41
C LEU A 144 -12.90 -2.19 -2.67
N ALA A 145 -12.70 -3.43 -2.21
CA ALA A 145 -13.69 -4.15 -1.42
C ALA A 145 -14.00 -3.44 -0.09
N ALA A 146 -12.97 -2.96 0.64
CA ALA A 146 -13.17 -2.17 1.85
C ALA A 146 -14.00 -0.91 1.57
N THR A 147 -13.69 -0.20 0.47
CA THR A 147 -14.44 1.00 0.05
C THR A 147 -15.89 0.67 -0.27
N ALA A 148 -16.14 -0.44 -0.99
CA ALA A 148 -17.50 -0.91 -1.32
C ALA A 148 -18.31 -1.27 -0.07
N LEU A 149 -17.63 -1.77 0.97
CA LEU A 149 -18.23 -2.09 2.28
C LEU A 149 -18.38 -0.86 3.21
N GLY A 150 -18.04 0.33 2.76
CA GLY A 150 -18.12 1.56 3.57
C GLY A 150 -17.01 1.70 4.61
N LEU A 151 -15.94 0.91 4.49
CA LEU A 151 -14.79 0.99 5.38
C LEU A 151 -13.71 1.93 4.82
N GLY A 152 -13.01 2.60 5.74
CA GLY A 152 -11.75 3.28 5.44
C GLY A 152 -10.60 2.28 5.39
N SER A 153 -9.60 2.57 4.56
CA SER A 153 -8.40 1.74 4.47
C SER A 153 -7.15 2.59 4.23
N GLN A 154 -6.01 2.08 4.69
CA GLN A 154 -4.69 2.67 4.43
C GLN A 154 -3.71 1.57 4.03
N TRP A 155 -2.87 1.88 3.05
CA TRP A 155 -1.74 1.08 2.65
C TRP A 155 -0.51 1.53 3.45
N VAL A 156 0.05 0.64 4.27
CA VAL A 156 1.22 0.90 5.12
C VAL A 156 2.41 0.15 4.54
N THR A 157 3.28 0.89 3.83
CA THR A 157 4.42 0.32 3.08
C THR A 157 5.63 0.02 3.95
N SER A 158 5.79 0.69 5.09
CA SER A 158 6.94 0.50 5.98
C SER A 158 7.06 -0.92 6.56
N SER A 159 6.00 -1.72 6.50
CA SER A 159 6.03 -3.13 6.92
C SER A 159 6.92 -4.01 6.03
N ALA A 160 7.22 -3.55 4.80
CA ALA A 160 8.16 -4.21 3.89
C ALA A 160 9.63 -3.88 4.18
N GLU A 161 9.93 -2.90 5.03
CA GLU A 161 11.31 -2.53 5.38
C GLU A 161 11.94 -3.61 6.27
N ASP A 162 13.22 -3.93 6.07
CA ASP A 162 13.91 -5.11 6.65
C ASP A 162 13.71 -5.28 8.16
N LEU A 163 13.86 -4.19 8.91
CA LEU A 163 13.69 -4.24 10.37
C LEU A 163 12.23 -4.55 10.76
N MET A 164 11.28 -3.92 10.07
CA MET A 164 9.85 -4.18 10.29
C MET A 164 9.48 -5.61 9.92
N GLN A 165 9.97 -6.12 8.79
CA GLN A 165 9.75 -7.51 8.39
C GLN A 165 10.20 -8.50 9.47
N GLY A 166 11.44 -8.37 9.95
CA GLY A 166 11.96 -9.26 10.97
C GLY A 166 11.13 -9.26 12.26
N ARG A 167 10.74 -8.07 12.72
CA ARG A 167 9.92 -7.90 13.92
C ARG A 167 8.51 -8.45 13.76
N LEU A 168 7.88 -8.18 12.62
CA LEU A 168 6.52 -8.65 12.33
C LEU A 168 6.47 -10.17 12.14
N LYS A 169 7.47 -10.76 11.48
CA LYS A 169 7.57 -12.21 11.36
C LYS A 169 7.64 -12.87 12.74
N ASN A 170 8.47 -12.35 13.63
CA ASN A 170 8.57 -12.87 15.01
C ASN A 170 7.28 -12.66 15.82
N LEU A 171 6.64 -11.48 15.70
CA LEU A 171 5.41 -11.18 16.44
C LEU A 171 4.22 -12.04 16.02
N LEU A 172 4.16 -12.39 14.72
CA LEU A 172 3.00 -13.00 14.09
C LEU A 172 3.24 -14.45 13.69
N ASP A 173 4.39 -15.03 14.02
CA ASP A 173 4.80 -16.39 13.67
C ASP A 173 4.76 -16.63 12.13
N ILE A 174 5.12 -15.58 11.35
CA ILE A 174 5.20 -15.68 9.89
C ILE A 174 6.50 -16.40 9.51
N PRO A 175 6.43 -17.48 8.69
CA PRO A 175 7.62 -18.17 8.20
C PRO A 175 8.63 -17.23 7.54
N TYR A 176 9.92 -17.46 7.80
CA TYR A 176 10.99 -16.59 7.25
C TYR A 176 11.09 -16.66 5.73
N GLU A 177 10.61 -17.74 5.13
CA GLU A 177 10.54 -17.96 3.68
C GLU A 177 9.55 -17.03 2.99
N LEU A 178 8.53 -16.53 3.69
CA LEU A 178 7.60 -15.55 3.15
C LEU A 178 8.19 -14.15 3.23
N GLU A 179 7.91 -13.33 2.25
CA GLU A 179 8.22 -11.89 2.24
C GLU A 179 6.98 -11.12 2.68
N ILE A 180 7.11 -10.19 3.63
CA ILE A 180 6.04 -9.23 3.90
C ILE A 180 6.07 -8.20 2.78
N TYR A 181 4.99 -8.16 2.00
CA TYR A 181 4.84 -7.17 0.93
C TYR A 181 4.45 -5.82 1.48
N ASP A 182 3.31 -5.75 2.17
CA ASP A 182 2.83 -4.54 2.82
C ASP A 182 1.70 -4.87 3.81
N THR A 183 1.24 -3.85 4.54
CA THR A 183 0.11 -3.99 5.45
C THR A 183 -1.06 -3.13 5.00
N MET A 184 -2.25 -3.71 4.97
CA MET A 184 -3.51 -2.98 4.88
C MET A 184 -4.12 -2.81 6.25
N VAL A 185 -4.40 -1.58 6.67
CA VAL A 185 -5.22 -1.32 7.85
C VAL A 185 -6.62 -0.93 7.43
N ILE A 186 -7.63 -1.41 8.17
CA ILE A 186 -9.04 -1.17 7.89
C ILE A 186 -9.83 -0.84 9.15
N GLY A 187 -10.86 -0.03 8.99
CA GLY A 187 -11.76 0.37 10.07
C GLY A 187 -12.74 1.44 9.60
N TYR A 188 -13.58 1.93 10.49
CA TYR A 188 -14.46 3.05 10.19
C TYR A 188 -13.67 4.37 10.26
N SER A 189 -13.72 5.16 9.18
CA SER A 189 -13.01 6.44 9.11
C SER A 189 -13.65 7.48 10.03
N ILE A 190 -12.83 8.32 10.69
CA ILE A 190 -13.30 9.47 11.49
C ILE A 190 -13.56 10.71 10.63
N ALA A 191 -13.03 10.78 9.43
CA ALA A 191 -13.16 11.94 8.54
C ALA A 191 -13.46 11.49 7.10
N GLY A 192 -14.15 12.35 6.37
CA GLY A 192 -14.33 12.16 4.93
C GLY A 192 -12.98 12.20 4.19
N ALA A 193 -12.91 11.46 3.08
CA ALA A 193 -11.72 11.44 2.25
C ALA A 193 -11.52 12.78 1.54
N LYS A 194 -10.30 13.32 1.56
CA LYS A 194 -9.95 14.53 0.80
C LYS A 194 -9.99 14.25 -0.71
N PRO A 195 -10.35 15.22 -1.55
CA PRO A 195 -10.26 15.09 -3.01
C PRO A 195 -8.84 14.67 -3.44
N ARG A 196 -8.77 13.87 -4.48
CA ARG A 196 -7.50 13.45 -5.07
C ARG A 196 -7.24 14.25 -6.34
N ASN A 197 -6.06 14.80 -6.47
CA ASN A 197 -5.58 15.28 -7.75
C ASN A 197 -5.15 14.09 -8.60
N VAL A 198 -5.68 14.02 -9.79
CA VAL A 198 -5.25 13.08 -10.84
C VAL A 198 -4.79 13.90 -12.04
N ARG A 199 -3.80 13.40 -12.74
CA ARG A 199 -3.38 13.99 -14.01
C ARG A 199 -4.51 13.90 -15.03
N SER A 200 -4.63 14.88 -15.90
CA SER A 200 -5.62 14.84 -16.98
C SER A 200 -5.29 13.73 -17.99
N GLU A 201 -6.30 13.29 -18.71
CA GLU A 201 -6.12 12.27 -19.76
C GLU A 201 -5.10 12.73 -20.79
N ASP A 202 -5.21 13.99 -21.24
CA ASP A 202 -4.32 14.59 -22.23
C ASP A 202 -2.84 14.61 -21.81
N GLU A 203 -2.57 14.56 -20.50
CA GLU A 203 -1.18 14.51 -20.01
C GLU A 203 -0.56 13.12 -20.04
N ILE A 204 -1.36 12.06 -20.12
CA ILE A 204 -0.89 10.68 -19.92
C ILE A 204 -1.24 9.71 -21.03
N VAL A 205 -2.17 10.08 -21.93
CA VAL A 205 -2.61 9.19 -23.02
C VAL A 205 -1.98 9.62 -24.34
N HIS A 206 -1.42 8.64 -25.04
CA HIS A 206 -0.86 8.79 -26.39
C HIS A 206 -1.47 7.70 -27.27
N TYR A 207 -2.01 8.06 -28.42
CA TYR A 207 -2.63 7.12 -29.36
C TYR A 207 -1.64 6.69 -30.43
N ASN A 208 -1.57 5.39 -30.70
CA ASN A 208 -0.71 4.71 -31.68
C ASN A 208 0.81 4.81 -31.40
N ALA A 209 1.31 5.97 -30.97
CA ALA A 209 2.71 6.18 -30.64
C ALA A 209 2.86 7.22 -29.52
N PHE A 210 3.98 7.20 -28.82
CA PHE A 210 4.28 8.23 -27.82
C PHE A 210 4.56 9.56 -28.53
N ASP A 211 3.87 10.63 -28.14
CA ASP A 211 4.12 11.99 -28.60
C ASP A 211 5.38 12.55 -27.89
N LYS A 212 6.48 12.52 -28.59
CA LYS A 212 7.77 12.97 -28.05
C LYS A 212 7.80 14.47 -27.69
N SER A 213 6.93 15.29 -28.29
CA SER A 213 6.82 16.72 -27.95
C SER A 213 6.32 16.94 -26.52
N ARG A 214 5.59 15.95 -25.97
CA ARG A 214 5.02 15.94 -24.62
C ARG A 214 5.92 15.24 -23.59
N PHE A 215 7.12 14.78 -24.01
CA PHE A 215 8.07 14.21 -23.09
C PHE A 215 8.60 15.28 -22.15
N LYS A 216 8.45 15.05 -20.85
CA LYS A 216 8.87 16.03 -19.83
C LYS A 216 10.38 16.06 -19.71
N THR A 217 10.95 17.27 -19.63
CA THR A 217 12.35 17.46 -19.24
C THR A 217 12.53 17.13 -17.75
N ASP A 218 13.78 16.97 -17.33
CA ASP A 218 14.10 16.72 -15.92
C ASP A 218 13.59 17.86 -15.02
N GLU A 219 13.71 19.11 -15.46
CA GLU A 219 13.22 20.29 -14.73
C GLU A 219 11.70 20.24 -14.57
N GLN A 220 10.95 19.83 -15.62
CA GLN A 220 9.50 19.68 -15.56
C GLN A 220 9.07 18.55 -14.62
N VAL A 221 9.82 17.43 -14.60
CA VAL A 221 9.58 16.33 -13.65
C VAL A 221 9.85 16.81 -12.22
N MET A 222 10.95 17.53 -11.99
CA MET A 222 11.28 18.07 -10.67
C MET A 222 10.25 19.10 -10.20
N ALA A 223 9.80 20.00 -11.07
CA ALA A 223 8.74 20.95 -10.74
C ALA A 223 7.42 20.24 -10.38
N PHE A 224 7.09 19.16 -11.08
CA PHE A 224 5.92 18.32 -10.73
C PHE A 224 6.06 17.71 -9.34
N ILE A 225 7.21 17.13 -9.01
CA ILE A 225 7.51 16.54 -7.69
C ILE A 225 7.40 17.61 -6.59
N ASP A 226 7.99 18.77 -6.80
CA ASP A 226 7.95 19.88 -5.84
C ASP A 226 6.49 20.34 -5.58
N ASN A 227 5.64 20.34 -6.61
CA ASN A 227 4.22 20.66 -6.48
C ASN A 227 3.43 19.58 -5.70
N LEU A 228 3.80 18.31 -5.82
CA LEU A 228 3.22 17.26 -4.98
C LEU A 228 3.53 17.47 -3.49
N TRP A 229 4.68 18.04 -3.17
CA TRP A 229 5.17 18.23 -1.81
C TRP A 229 4.73 19.54 -1.15
N LYS A 230 4.16 20.48 -1.91
CA LYS A 230 3.63 21.75 -1.38
C LYS A 230 2.21 21.64 -0.80
N LYS A 231 1.56 20.50 -0.95
CA LYS A 231 0.20 20.22 -0.49
C LYS A 231 0.20 19.41 0.79
#